data_c7e14fe6bcb640154fb5ec4238155471
#
_entry.id   c7e14fe6bcb640154fb5ec4238155471
#
_cell.length_a   1.000
_cell.length_b   1.000
_cell.length_c   1.000
_cell.angle_alpha   90.00
_cell.angle_beta   90.00
_cell.angle_gamma   90.00
#
_symmetry.space_group_name_H-M   'P 1'
#
loop_
_entity.id
_entity.type
_entity.pdbx_description
1 polymer ?
#
loop_
_entity_poly.entity_id
_entity_poly.type
_entity_poly.pdbx_seq_one_letter_code
_entity_poly.pdbx_strand_id
1 'polypeptide(L)'
;MSDADTIRQLRERIQTLEEEIRQFHEDAAQIEGALAGVLTKQHAALLLAINKRPLATYSYLDHVTEDNGKYNRYEGEMHQPLRTQVAVWTLRQRLKPYGIEIKTWRGVGYYLDDENKAKLKQLMEKKS
;
A
#
# COMPACT_ATOMS: atom_id res chain seq x y z
N MET A 1 -27.80 24.27 7.72
CA MET A 1 -27.73 22.92 8.25
C MET A 1 -27.79 22.94 9.76
N SER A 2 -28.53 22.04 10.34
CA SER A 2 -28.57 21.94 11.80
C SER A 2 -27.31 21.19 12.27
N ASP A 3 -27.00 21.39 13.55
CA ASP A 3 -25.87 20.70 14.16
C ASP A 3 -26.07 19.17 14.13
N ALA A 4 -27.31 18.73 14.26
CA ALA A 4 -27.64 17.31 14.21
C ALA A 4 -27.31 16.71 12.85
N ASP A 5 -27.58 17.42 11.77
CA ASP A 5 -27.25 16.94 10.44
C ASP A 5 -25.75 16.86 10.22
N THR A 6 -25.01 17.84 10.74
CA THR A 6 -23.55 17.85 10.65
C THR A 6 -22.96 16.67 11.41
N ILE A 7 -23.45 16.38 12.62
CA ILE A 7 -22.98 15.26 13.43
C ILE A 7 -23.26 13.94 12.72
N ARG A 8 -24.44 13.80 12.13
CA ARG A 8 -24.78 12.57 11.40
C ARG A 8 -23.86 12.35 10.22
N GLN A 9 -23.58 13.40 9.45
CA GLN A 9 -22.68 13.31 8.29
C GLN A 9 -21.27 12.93 8.72
N LEU A 10 -20.78 13.48 9.83
CA LEU A 10 -19.46 13.13 10.35
C LEU A 10 -19.41 11.69 10.82
N ARG A 11 -20.45 11.20 11.47
CA ARG A 11 -20.51 9.80 11.91
C ARG A 11 -20.52 8.85 10.73
N GLU A 12 -21.28 9.15 9.70
CA GLU A 12 -21.31 8.35 8.49
C GLU A 12 -19.96 8.30 7.83
N ARG A 13 -19.27 9.44 7.78
CA ARG A 13 -17.93 9.51 7.18
C ARG A 13 -16.92 8.71 7.98
N ILE A 14 -16.95 8.80 9.30
CA ILE A 14 -16.06 8.03 10.17
C ILE A 14 -16.30 6.54 9.96
N GLN A 15 -17.54 6.12 9.91
CA GLN A 15 -17.89 4.72 9.69
C GLN A 15 -17.37 4.22 8.35
N THR A 16 -17.50 5.02 7.29
CA THR A 16 -16.98 4.68 5.98
C THR A 16 -15.46 4.52 6.00
N LEU A 17 -14.76 5.46 6.66
CA LEU A 17 -13.30 5.40 6.77
C LEU A 17 -12.84 4.18 7.57
N GLU A 18 -13.55 3.85 8.64
CA GLU A 18 -13.23 2.66 9.43
C GLU A 18 -13.39 1.39 8.61
N GLU A 19 -14.42 1.33 7.78
CA GLU A 19 -14.62 0.19 6.89
C GLU A 19 -13.53 0.08 5.85
N GLU A 20 -13.11 1.20 5.27
CA GLU A 20 -12.03 1.22 4.28
C GLU A 20 -10.72 0.74 4.91
N ILE A 21 -10.41 1.18 6.13
CA ILE A 21 -9.22 0.74 6.83
C ILE A 21 -9.27 -0.76 7.11
N ARG A 22 -10.41 -1.25 7.58
CA ARG A 22 -10.58 -2.67 7.85
C ARG A 22 -10.41 -3.49 6.58
N GLN A 23 -11.01 -3.04 5.48
CA GLN A 23 -10.90 -3.74 4.20
C GLN A 23 -9.46 -3.76 3.72
N PHE A 24 -8.74 -2.66 3.89
CA PHE A 24 -7.33 -2.61 3.53
C PHE A 24 -6.53 -3.63 4.31
N HIS A 25 -6.75 -3.74 5.62
CA HIS A 25 -6.04 -4.70 6.45
C HIS A 25 -6.38 -6.14 6.06
N GLU A 26 -7.62 -6.41 5.75
CA GLU A 26 -8.03 -7.75 5.30
C GLU A 26 -7.38 -8.11 3.97
N ASP A 27 -7.36 -7.18 3.03
CA ASP A 27 -6.75 -7.41 1.72
C ASP A 27 -5.24 -7.60 1.84
N ALA A 28 -4.59 -6.81 2.70
CA ALA A 28 -3.17 -6.96 2.96
C ALA A 28 -2.85 -8.32 3.58
N ALA A 29 -3.71 -8.78 4.50
CA ALA A 29 -3.54 -10.09 5.12
C ALA A 29 -3.68 -11.22 4.10
N GLN A 30 -4.56 -11.07 3.10
CA GLN A 30 -4.68 -12.04 2.02
C GLN A 30 -3.41 -12.11 1.19
N ILE A 31 -2.81 -10.97 0.88
CA ILE A 31 -1.55 -10.93 0.14
C ILE A 31 -0.45 -11.58 0.98
N GLU A 32 -0.38 -11.26 2.26
CA GLU A 32 0.60 -11.85 3.15
C GLU A 32 0.46 -13.37 3.20
N GLY A 33 -0.77 -13.85 3.30
CA GLY A 33 -1.04 -15.28 3.34
C GLY A 33 -0.70 -15.98 2.03
N ALA A 34 -1.04 -15.37 0.90
CA ALA A 34 -0.76 -15.94 -0.42
C ALA A 34 0.74 -16.01 -0.69
N LEU A 35 1.51 -15.08 -0.15
CA LEU A 35 2.95 -15.01 -0.33
C LEU A 35 3.68 -15.27 1.00
N ALA A 36 3.12 -16.19 1.79
CA ALA A 36 3.69 -16.54 3.09
C ALA A 36 5.14 -17.00 2.93
N GLY A 37 6.00 -16.49 3.80
CA GLY A 37 7.42 -16.80 3.73
C GLY A 37 8.19 -15.96 2.70
N VAL A 38 7.50 -15.19 1.90
CA VAL A 38 8.12 -14.32 0.88
C VAL A 38 8.00 -12.86 1.29
N LEU A 39 6.79 -12.43 1.66
CA LEU A 39 6.53 -11.05 2.04
C LEU A 39 6.20 -10.94 3.53
N THR A 40 6.73 -9.89 4.15
CA THR A 40 6.32 -9.54 5.51
C THR A 40 4.98 -8.82 5.45
N LYS A 41 4.39 -8.61 6.63
CA LYS A 41 3.15 -7.87 6.75
C LYS A 41 3.28 -6.46 6.16
N GLN A 42 4.39 -5.80 6.44
CA GLN A 42 4.64 -4.46 5.91
C GLN A 42 4.78 -4.47 4.39
N HIS A 43 5.49 -5.45 3.85
CA HIS A 43 5.65 -5.56 2.40
C HIS A 43 4.33 -5.88 1.71
N ALA A 44 3.48 -6.69 2.33
CA ALA A 44 2.17 -6.99 1.78
C ALA A 44 1.29 -5.73 1.75
N ALA A 45 1.32 -4.94 2.81
CA ALA A 45 0.59 -3.69 2.86
C ALA A 45 1.10 -2.71 1.80
N LEU A 46 2.41 -2.64 1.62
CA LEU A 46 3.02 -1.77 0.62
C LEU A 46 2.62 -2.18 -0.80
N LEU A 47 2.66 -3.47 -1.09
CA LEU A 47 2.27 -3.99 -2.39
C LEU A 47 0.80 -3.70 -2.67
N LEU A 48 -0.06 -3.90 -1.68
CA LEU A 48 -1.48 -3.60 -1.83
C LEU A 48 -1.70 -2.12 -2.12
N ALA A 49 -0.98 -1.25 -1.40
CA ALA A 49 -1.09 0.19 -1.59
C ALA A 49 -0.73 0.60 -3.02
N ILE A 50 0.33 0.01 -3.56
CA ILE A 50 0.74 0.27 -4.94
C ILE A 50 -0.29 -0.29 -5.93
N ASN A 51 -0.84 -1.45 -5.65
CA ASN A 51 -1.79 -2.10 -6.54
C ASN A 51 -3.14 -1.38 -6.62
N LYS A 52 -3.59 -0.80 -5.52
CA LYS A 52 -4.91 -0.18 -5.45
C LYS A 52 -5.00 1.16 -6.18
N ARG A 53 -3.89 1.77 -6.50
CA ARG A 53 -3.87 3.10 -7.10
C ARG A 53 -3.25 3.05 -8.49
N PRO A 54 -3.71 3.93 -9.41
CA PRO A 54 -3.02 4.08 -10.69
C PRO A 54 -1.59 4.53 -10.50
N LEU A 55 -1.34 5.30 -9.43
CA LEU A 55 -0.01 5.79 -9.08
C LEU A 55 0.02 6.00 -7.58
N ALA A 56 0.93 5.31 -6.91
CA ALA A 56 1.13 5.48 -5.47
C ALA A 56 2.26 6.47 -5.25
N THR A 57 1.92 7.65 -4.76
CA THR A 57 2.92 8.71 -4.55
C THR A 57 3.86 8.35 -3.39
N TYR A 58 5.01 8.97 -3.38
CA TYR A 58 5.98 8.75 -2.29
C TYR A 58 5.36 9.10 -0.93
N SER A 59 4.62 10.19 -0.88
CA SER A 59 3.97 10.61 0.36
C SER A 59 2.97 9.58 0.86
N TYR A 60 2.15 9.04 -0.02
CA TYR A 60 1.20 8.01 0.34
C TYR A 60 1.91 6.74 0.84
N LEU A 61 2.95 6.32 0.14
CA LEU A 61 3.69 5.13 0.53
C LEU A 61 4.46 5.34 1.82
N ASP A 62 4.90 6.55 2.08
CA ASP A 62 5.55 6.86 3.35
C ASP A 62 4.57 6.68 4.51
N HIS A 63 3.32 7.08 4.34
CA HIS A 63 2.31 6.83 5.36
C HIS A 63 2.07 5.34 5.59
N VAL A 64 2.08 4.56 4.53
CA VAL A 64 1.90 3.10 4.63
C VAL A 64 3.07 2.45 5.37
N THR A 65 4.29 2.93 5.13
CA THR A 65 5.49 2.37 5.75
C THR A 65 5.82 3.01 7.09
N GLU A 66 5.12 4.04 7.48
CA GLU A 66 5.31 4.73 8.75
C GLU A 66 4.77 3.90 9.90
N ASP A 67 5.02 2.65 9.87
CA ASP A 67 4.52 1.71 10.80
C ASP A 67 4.93 2.09 12.21
N ASN A 68 4.04 2.00 13.16
CA ASN A 68 4.31 2.23 14.56
C ASN A 68 4.59 3.68 14.93
N GLY A 69 4.29 4.59 14.07
CA GLY A 69 4.45 6.00 14.37
C GLY A 69 5.87 6.47 14.55
N LYS A 70 6.83 5.68 14.15
CA LYS A 70 8.22 6.11 14.20
C LYS A 70 8.52 6.89 12.94
N TYR A 71 8.60 8.15 13.12
CA TYR A 71 8.79 9.07 12.03
C TYR A 71 10.18 9.68 12.08
N ASN A 72 10.85 9.68 10.96
CA ASN A 72 12.15 10.31 10.86
C ASN A 72 11.99 11.73 10.32
N ARG A 73 12.26 12.69 11.18
CA ARG A 73 12.08 14.10 10.84
C ARG A 73 13.05 14.63 9.80
N TYR A 74 14.11 13.91 9.54
CA TYR A 74 15.09 14.36 8.55
C TYR A 74 14.70 13.99 7.15
N GLU A 75 13.66 13.21 7.01
CA GLU A 75 13.21 12.87 5.70
C GLU A 75 12.41 13.99 5.13
N GLY A 76 12.95 14.41 4.21
CA GLY A 76 12.51 15.38 3.62
C GLY A 76 11.46 15.92 3.14
N GLU A 77 11.52 16.64 2.77
CA GLU A 77 10.86 17.56 2.13
C GLU A 77 10.62 17.26 0.71
N MET A 78 11.56 16.88 -0.01
CA MET A 78 11.47 16.72 -1.44
C MET A 78 11.91 15.35 -1.90
N HIS A 79 12.30 14.52 -0.98
CA HIS A 79 12.83 13.21 -1.30
C HIS A 79 11.94 12.12 -0.76
N GLN A 80 11.90 11.04 -1.47
CA GLN A 80 11.30 9.83 -0.97
C GLN A 80 12.06 9.37 0.28
N PRO A 81 11.36 9.07 1.38
CA PRO A 81 12.02 8.59 2.58
C PRO A 81 12.84 7.34 2.31
N LEU A 82 14.01 7.28 2.93
CA LEU A 82 14.92 6.16 2.72
C LEU A 82 14.27 4.82 3.06
N ARG A 83 13.50 4.77 4.16
CA ARG A 83 12.83 3.51 4.53
C ARG A 83 11.86 3.04 3.44
N THR A 84 11.17 3.95 2.79
CA THR A 84 10.27 3.59 1.69
C THR A 84 11.06 3.08 0.49
N GLN A 85 12.18 3.71 0.16
CA GLN A 85 13.05 3.25 -0.91
C GLN A 85 13.56 1.84 -0.64
N VAL A 86 14.01 1.58 0.58
CA VAL A 86 14.51 0.26 0.97
C VAL A 86 13.39 -0.77 0.92
N ALA A 87 12.21 -0.42 1.42
CA ALA A 87 11.07 -1.33 1.42
C ALA A 87 10.65 -1.70 0.00
N VAL A 88 10.59 -0.72 -0.90
CA VAL A 88 10.25 -0.99 -2.31
C VAL A 88 11.33 -1.84 -2.97
N TRP A 89 12.59 -1.53 -2.71
CA TRP A 89 13.69 -2.33 -3.26
C TRP A 89 13.59 -3.79 -2.82
N THR A 90 13.37 -4.00 -1.52
CA THR A 90 13.21 -5.36 -0.99
C THR A 90 12.01 -6.05 -1.61
N LEU A 91 10.89 -5.34 -1.71
CA LEU A 91 9.68 -5.88 -2.31
C LEU A 91 9.93 -6.30 -3.76
N ARG A 92 10.63 -5.49 -4.53
CA ARG A 92 11.00 -5.81 -5.90
C ARG A 92 11.80 -7.10 -5.97
N GLN A 93 12.77 -7.27 -5.08
CA GLN A 93 13.59 -8.48 -5.05
C GLN A 93 12.75 -9.72 -4.76
N ARG A 94 11.81 -9.59 -3.82
CA ARG A 94 10.94 -10.71 -3.44
C ARG A 94 9.94 -11.08 -4.52
N LEU A 95 9.54 -10.13 -5.35
CA LEU A 95 8.56 -10.36 -6.40
C LEU A 95 9.18 -10.84 -7.72
N LYS A 96 10.50 -10.74 -7.88
CA LYS A 96 11.16 -11.18 -9.11
C LYS A 96 10.80 -12.61 -9.52
N PRO A 97 10.81 -13.60 -8.62
CA PRO A 97 10.49 -14.96 -9.02
C PRO A 97 9.07 -15.14 -9.56
N TYR A 98 8.19 -14.20 -9.27
CA TYR A 98 6.80 -14.25 -9.73
C TYR A 98 6.58 -13.44 -11.00
N GLY A 99 7.61 -12.78 -11.49
CA GLY A 99 7.51 -11.98 -12.71
C GLY A 99 6.75 -10.68 -12.54
N ILE A 100 6.53 -10.24 -11.30
CA ILE A 100 5.81 -9.00 -11.01
C ILE A 100 6.84 -7.88 -10.86
N GLU A 101 6.67 -6.83 -11.65
CA GLU A 101 7.59 -5.70 -11.66
C GLU A 101 6.89 -4.42 -11.21
N ILE A 102 7.45 -3.76 -10.19
CA ILE A 102 6.96 -2.46 -9.74
C ILE A 102 7.67 -1.40 -10.58
N LYS A 103 6.85 -0.60 -11.27
CA LYS A 103 7.36 0.47 -12.13
C LYS A 103 7.57 1.74 -11.32
N THR A 104 8.49 2.58 -11.77
CA THR A 104 8.77 3.86 -11.15
C THR A 104 8.32 5.00 -12.05
N TRP A 105 7.56 5.93 -11.49
CA TRP A 105 7.32 7.21 -12.13
C TRP A 105 8.26 8.19 -11.45
N ARG A 106 9.34 8.49 -12.13
CA ARG A 106 10.46 9.26 -11.56
C ARG A 106 9.97 10.56 -10.94
N GLY A 107 10.34 10.76 -9.67
CA GLY A 107 10.01 11.98 -8.95
C GLY A 107 8.60 12.03 -8.37
N VAL A 108 7.76 11.04 -8.62
CA VAL A 108 6.36 11.05 -8.18
C VAL A 108 6.01 9.84 -7.32
N GLY A 109 6.29 8.63 -7.79
CA GLY A 109 5.91 7.44 -7.04
C GLY A 109 6.16 6.16 -7.81
N TYR A 110 5.41 5.13 -7.43
CA TYR A 110 5.50 3.78 -7.99
C TYR A 110 4.13 3.32 -8.45
N TYR A 111 4.11 2.38 -9.38
CA TYR A 111 2.86 1.84 -9.86
C TYR A 111 3.05 0.43 -10.41
N LEU A 112 1.94 -0.29 -10.55
CA LEU A 112 1.88 -1.53 -11.30
C LEU A 112 1.09 -1.25 -12.56
N ASP A 113 1.65 -1.63 -13.71
CA ASP A 113 0.88 -1.54 -14.94
C ASP A 113 -0.15 -2.68 -15.01
N ASP A 114 -0.99 -2.66 -16.01
CA ASP A 114 -2.09 -3.62 -16.12
C ASP A 114 -1.58 -5.06 -16.17
N GLU A 115 -0.46 -5.28 -16.86
CA GLU A 115 0.13 -6.61 -16.94
C GLU A 115 0.55 -7.12 -15.57
N ASN A 116 1.22 -6.29 -14.79
CA ASN A 116 1.68 -6.70 -13.47
C ASN A 116 0.53 -6.82 -12.46
N LYS A 117 -0.49 -6.00 -12.60
CA LYS A 117 -1.70 -6.17 -11.79
C LYS A 117 -2.38 -7.48 -12.07
N ALA A 118 -2.44 -7.88 -13.34
CA ALA A 118 -3.02 -9.16 -13.73
C ALA A 118 -2.21 -10.32 -13.17
N LYS A 119 -0.88 -10.22 -13.20
CA LYS A 119 -0.02 -11.25 -12.63
C LYS A 119 -0.24 -11.41 -11.13
N LEU A 120 -0.37 -10.31 -10.42
CA LEU A 120 -0.65 -10.35 -8.99
C LEU A 120 -2.00 -10.98 -8.72
N LYS A 121 -3.01 -10.61 -9.48
CA LYS A 121 -4.35 -11.18 -9.33
C LYS A 121 -4.34 -12.68 -9.54
N GLN A 122 -3.66 -13.15 -10.58
CA GLN A 122 -3.54 -14.59 -10.86
C GLN A 122 -2.84 -15.30 -9.72
N LEU A 123 -1.78 -14.72 -9.19
CA LEU A 123 -1.06 -15.30 -8.06
C LEU A 123 -1.96 -15.43 -6.84
N MET A 124 -2.74 -14.40 -6.55
CA MET A 124 -3.67 -14.42 -5.43
C MET A 124 -4.74 -15.49 -5.61
N GLU A 125 -5.28 -15.64 -6.82
CA GLU A 125 -6.31 -16.62 -7.11
C GLU A 125 -5.76 -18.05 -6.97
N LYS A 126 -4.53 -18.29 -7.37
CA LYS A 126 -3.91 -19.62 -7.25
C LYS A 126 -3.66 -20.02 -5.81
N LYS A 127 -3.45 -19.04 -4.94
CA LYS A 127 -3.09 -19.30 -3.53
C LYS A 127 -4.27 -19.31 -2.60
N SER A 128 -5.40 -18.84 -3.07
CA SER A 128 -6.60 -18.75 -2.22
C SER A 128 -7.36 -20.07 -2.14
#